data_3c280b60485862768a57db673673f3c2
#
_entry.id   3c280b60485862768a57db673673f3c2
#
_cell.length_a   1.000
_cell.length_b   1.000
_cell.length_c   1.000
_cell.angle_alpha   90.00
_cell.angle_beta   90.00
_cell.angle_gamma   90.00
#
_symmetry.space_group_name_H-M   'P 1'
#
loop_
_entity.id
_entity.type
_entity.pdbx_description
1 polymer ?
#
loop_
_entity_poly.entity_id
_entity_poly.type
_entity_poly.pdbx_seq_one_letter_code
_entity_poly.pdbx_strand_id
1 'polypeptide(L)'
;MPRTSIAHLFHSLNGVVEDPHLWQFDSFGEEDGLGMEAHLAPVTDVVIGATLWKEWSEYWPAQDPADPFAQWINPIRKHVISSTLPDELPWNSTLVTGDPTAYVRELRETGEGDIAVAGGITTVRTLFLAGLIDRLTLTTHPVIVGEGRRLFDESVPTTRLTLLDSARTSTGNMVLTYGLREAD
;
A
#
# COMPACT_ATOMS: atom_id res chain seq x y z
N MET A 1 -18.56 -2.95 -13.05
CA MET A 1 -17.31 -2.16 -13.11
C MET A 1 -16.31 -2.85 -12.21
N PRO A 2 -15.03 -2.94 -12.59
CA PRO A 2 -14.02 -3.52 -11.72
C PRO A 2 -13.93 -2.73 -10.39
N ARG A 3 -13.54 -3.40 -9.33
CA ARG A 3 -13.30 -2.79 -8.01
C ARG A 3 -12.13 -1.83 -8.08
N THR A 4 -12.19 -0.74 -7.31
CA THR A 4 -11.08 0.20 -7.19
C THR A 4 -9.93 -0.45 -6.41
N SER A 5 -8.72 -0.29 -6.91
CA SER A 5 -7.49 -0.71 -6.22
C SER A 5 -6.70 0.51 -5.80
N ILE A 6 -6.28 0.52 -4.54
CA ILE A 6 -5.58 1.65 -3.93
C ILE A 6 -4.27 1.20 -3.29
N ALA A 7 -3.30 2.07 -3.23
CA ALA A 7 -2.11 1.91 -2.42
C ALA A 7 -1.77 3.22 -1.72
N HIS A 8 -1.31 3.14 -0.48
CA HIS A 8 -0.84 4.28 0.29
C HIS A 8 0.53 3.96 0.89
N LEU A 9 1.50 4.82 0.67
CA LEU A 9 2.83 4.71 1.26
C LEU A 9 3.28 6.04 1.86
N PHE A 10 4.04 5.93 2.94
CA PHE A 10 4.83 7.03 3.46
C PHE A 10 6.10 7.16 2.63
N HIS A 11 6.48 8.39 2.32
CA HIS A 11 7.47 8.71 1.32
C HIS A 11 8.34 9.86 1.81
N SER A 12 9.65 9.71 1.77
CA SER A 12 10.57 10.82 2.05
C SER A 12 10.66 11.77 0.85
N LEU A 13 11.17 12.96 1.05
CA LEU A 13 11.36 13.92 -0.04
C LEU A 13 12.20 13.35 -1.20
N ASN A 14 13.17 12.50 -0.89
CA ASN A 14 14.03 11.87 -1.90
C ASN A 14 13.59 10.47 -2.34
N GLY A 15 12.37 10.07 -2.00
CA GLY A 15 11.71 8.89 -2.57
C GLY A 15 11.87 7.58 -1.81
N VAL A 16 12.46 7.59 -0.63
CA VAL A 16 12.58 6.39 0.22
C VAL A 16 11.22 6.07 0.83
N VAL A 17 10.81 4.80 0.76
CA VAL A 17 9.56 4.26 1.31
C VAL A 17 9.81 3.08 2.26
N GLU A 18 11.05 2.62 2.39
CA GLU A 18 11.45 1.56 3.29
C GLU A 18 11.48 2.06 4.73
N ASP A 19 11.07 1.21 5.66
CA ASP A 19 11.11 1.43 7.12
C ASP A 19 10.64 2.82 7.57
N PRO A 20 9.43 3.26 7.16
CA PRO A 20 8.94 4.60 7.45
C PRO A 20 8.87 4.89 8.96
N HIS A 21 8.71 3.87 9.79
CA HIS A 21 8.68 3.99 11.24
C HIS A 21 9.99 4.56 11.84
N LEU A 22 11.10 4.54 11.10
CA LEU A 22 12.37 5.10 11.56
C LEU A 22 12.48 6.63 11.32
N TRP A 23 11.64 7.22 10.47
CA TRP A 23 11.81 8.62 10.07
C TRP A 23 10.51 9.43 9.90
N GLN A 24 9.32 8.81 9.97
CA GLN A 24 8.06 9.53 9.72
C GLN A 24 7.48 10.25 10.95
N PHE A 25 7.77 9.78 12.16
CA PHE A 25 7.03 10.20 13.36
C PHE A 25 7.27 11.64 13.80
N ASP A 26 8.34 12.30 13.35
CA ASP A 26 8.58 13.71 13.59
C ASP A 26 7.52 14.62 12.94
N SER A 27 6.88 14.12 11.87
CA SER A 27 5.85 14.84 11.11
C SER A 27 4.55 14.06 10.96
N PHE A 28 4.39 12.93 11.65
CA PHE A 28 3.14 12.19 11.67
C PHE A 28 2.19 12.79 12.70
N GLY A 29 1.01 13.23 12.26
CA GLY A 29 0.01 13.87 13.11
C GLY A 29 -1.37 13.24 12.97
N GLU A 30 -2.33 13.80 13.68
CA GLU A 30 -3.74 13.35 13.68
C GLU A 30 -4.33 13.33 12.26
N GLU A 31 -4.04 14.34 11.44
CA GLU A 31 -4.54 14.42 10.06
C GLU A 31 -4.02 13.27 9.18
N ASP A 32 -2.80 12.80 9.40
CA ASP A 32 -2.24 11.65 8.68
C ASP A 32 -2.97 10.35 9.06
N GLY A 33 -3.29 10.17 10.36
CA GLY A 33 -4.07 9.04 10.85
C GLY A 33 -5.50 9.03 10.33
N LEU A 34 -6.21 10.14 10.41
CA LEU A 34 -7.59 10.30 9.91
C LEU A 34 -7.65 10.12 8.38
N GLY A 35 -6.68 10.66 7.66
CA GLY A 35 -6.58 10.47 6.21
C GLY A 35 -6.37 9.01 5.83
N MET A 36 -5.55 8.28 6.57
CA MET A 36 -5.34 6.84 6.37
C MET A 36 -6.63 6.05 6.68
N GLU A 37 -7.31 6.33 7.78
CA GLU A 37 -8.56 5.68 8.15
C GLU A 37 -9.64 5.88 7.07
N ALA A 38 -9.83 7.11 6.58
CA ALA A 38 -10.77 7.41 5.51
C ALA A 38 -10.42 6.67 4.20
N HIS A 39 -9.13 6.53 3.90
CA HIS A 39 -8.63 5.81 2.74
C HIS A 39 -8.90 4.30 2.83
N LEU A 40 -8.83 3.71 4.03
CA LEU A 40 -9.02 2.30 4.28
C LEU A 40 -10.49 1.89 4.51
N ALA A 41 -11.37 2.83 4.83
CA ALA A 41 -12.77 2.54 5.16
C ALA A 41 -13.53 1.72 4.09
N PRO A 42 -13.38 1.94 2.77
CA PRO A 42 -14.06 1.14 1.74
C PRO A 42 -13.39 -0.21 1.44
N VAL A 43 -12.23 -0.49 2.02
CA VAL A 43 -11.41 -1.66 1.68
C VAL A 43 -11.95 -2.92 2.32
N THR A 44 -12.11 -3.96 1.51
CA THR A 44 -12.56 -5.29 1.95
C THR A 44 -11.52 -6.39 1.75
N ASP A 45 -10.51 -6.13 0.94
CA ASP A 45 -9.44 -7.08 0.63
C ASP A 45 -8.08 -6.36 0.58
N VAL A 46 -7.04 -7.05 1.06
CA VAL A 46 -5.66 -6.56 1.04
C VAL A 46 -4.79 -7.49 0.20
N VAL A 47 -4.08 -6.94 -0.76
CA VAL A 47 -2.99 -7.62 -1.46
C VAL A 47 -1.67 -7.23 -0.80
N ILE A 48 -0.85 -8.20 -0.43
CA ILE A 48 0.37 -7.98 0.36
C ILE A 48 1.49 -8.92 -0.10
N GLY A 49 2.72 -8.41 -0.15
CA GLY A 49 3.90 -9.23 -0.42
C GLY A 49 4.35 -10.02 0.81
N ALA A 50 5.03 -11.15 0.59
CA ALA A 50 5.42 -12.10 1.63
C ALA A 50 6.28 -11.49 2.75
N THR A 51 7.18 -10.57 2.46
CA THR A 51 8.06 -9.96 3.47
C THR A 51 7.23 -9.17 4.48
N LEU A 52 6.43 -8.23 4.00
CA LEU A 52 5.58 -7.42 4.88
C LEU A 52 4.51 -8.27 5.57
N TRP A 53 3.98 -9.29 4.89
CA TRP A 53 3.01 -10.20 5.50
C TRP A 53 3.61 -10.96 6.69
N LYS A 54 4.85 -11.44 6.61
CA LYS A 54 5.53 -12.12 7.73
C LYS A 54 5.66 -11.20 8.94
N GLU A 55 6.11 -9.96 8.72
CA GLU A 55 6.24 -8.96 9.79
C GLU A 55 4.88 -8.62 10.41
N TRP A 56 3.89 -8.35 9.58
CA TRP A 56 2.57 -7.91 10.04
C TRP A 56 1.73 -9.02 10.67
N SER A 57 1.86 -10.27 10.21
CA SER A 57 1.12 -11.40 10.78
C SER A 57 1.57 -11.79 12.19
N GLU A 58 2.79 -11.41 12.57
CA GLU A 58 3.30 -11.55 13.93
C GLU A 58 2.99 -10.32 14.79
N TYR A 59 3.10 -9.13 14.21
CA TYR A 59 2.99 -7.86 14.94
C TYR A 59 1.55 -7.47 15.27
N TRP A 60 0.65 -7.41 14.25
CA TRP A 60 -0.69 -6.84 14.44
C TRP A 60 -1.63 -7.68 15.31
N PRO A 61 -1.63 -9.03 15.29
CA PRO A 61 -2.44 -9.81 16.22
C PRO A 61 -2.06 -9.64 17.69
N ALA A 62 -0.84 -9.18 17.97
CA ALA A 62 -0.33 -8.95 19.32
C ALA A 62 -0.54 -7.52 19.84
N GLN A 63 -1.06 -6.60 19.00
CA GLN A 63 -1.29 -5.21 19.38
C GLN A 63 -2.56 -5.06 20.21
N ASP A 64 -2.70 -3.88 20.84
CA ASP A 64 -3.90 -3.52 21.61
C ASP A 64 -5.14 -3.69 20.73
N PRO A 65 -6.15 -4.47 21.15
CA PRO A 65 -7.40 -4.58 20.42
C PRO A 65 -8.14 -3.27 20.20
N ALA A 66 -7.80 -2.21 20.94
CA ALA A 66 -8.33 -0.87 20.76
C ALA A 66 -7.59 -0.05 19.67
N ASP A 67 -6.45 -0.54 19.17
CA ASP A 67 -5.73 0.12 18.07
C ASP A 67 -6.58 0.12 16.79
N PRO A 68 -6.88 1.28 16.17
CA PRO A 68 -7.75 1.36 15.02
C PRO A 68 -7.23 0.58 13.80
N PHE A 69 -5.91 0.58 13.58
CA PHE A 69 -5.33 -0.16 12.47
C PHE A 69 -5.35 -1.67 12.71
N ALA A 70 -5.10 -2.12 13.96
CA ALA A 70 -5.24 -3.52 14.33
C ALA A 70 -6.68 -4.02 14.14
N GLN A 71 -7.68 -3.21 14.50
CA GLN A 71 -9.10 -3.52 14.30
C GLN A 71 -9.45 -3.67 12.81
N TRP A 72 -8.82 -2.90 11.94
CA TRP A 72 -9.02 -2.99 10.49
C TRP A 72 -8.26 -4.16 9.89
N ILE A 73 -6.94 -4.29 10.15
CA ILE A 73 -6.09 -5.24 9.43
C ILE A 73 -6.31 -6.70 9.89
N ASN A 74 -6.62 -6.95 11.16
CA ASN A 74 -6.71 -8.31 11.67
C ASN A 74 -7.85 -9.12 11.04
N PRO A 75 -9.10 -8.62 10.91
CA PRO A 75 -10.20 -9.40 10.35
C PRO A 75 -10.25 -9.41 8.82
N ILE A 76 -9.63 -8.43 8.13
CA ILE A 76 -9.74 -8.28 6.69
C ILE A 76 -9.12 -9.47 5.93
N ARG A 77 -9.60 -9.80 4.73
CA ARG A 77 -9.01 -10.84 3.88
C ARG A 77 -7.70 -10.37 3.27
N LYS A 78 -6.67 -11.21 3.34
CA LYS A 78 -5.36 -10.94 2.76
C LYS A 78 -5.05 -11.91 1.64
N HIS A 79 -4.55 -11.40 0.53
CA HIS A 79 -4.06 -12.12 -0.63
C HIS A 79 -2.55 -11.97 -0.68
N VAL A 80 -1.82 -13.03 -0.30
CA VAL A 80 -0.37 -12.98 -0.07
C VAL A 80 0.40 -13.43 -1.29
N ILE A 81 1.12 -12.53 -1.91
CA ILE A 81 1.96 -12.84 -3.08
C ILE A 81 3.27 -13.46 -2.60
N SER A 82 3.45 -14.75 -2.89
CA SER A 82 4.67 -15.48 -2.55
C SER A 82 4.86 -16.73 -3.41
N SER A 83 6.12 -17.08 -3.66
CA SER A 83 6.52 -18.35 -4.27
C SER A 83 7.16 -19.32 -3.26
N THR A 84 7.26 -18.95 -1.99
CA THR A 84 8.02 -19.69 -0.97
C THR A 84 7.26 -19.99 0.30
N LEU A 85 6.09 -19.38 0.49
CA LEU A 85 5.22 -19.66 1.64
C LEU A 85 4.42 -20.95 1.43
N PRO A 86 4.01 -21.63 2.54
CA PRO A 86 3.14 -22.80 2.46
C PRO A 86 1.74 -22.42 1.96
N ASP A 87 0.99 -23.39 1.46
CA ASP A 87 -0.36 -23.19 0.90
C ASP A 87 -1.37 -22.72 1.96
N GLU A 88 -1.23 -23.18 3.20
CA GLU A 88 -2.07 -22.78 4.32
C GLU A 88 -1.40 -21.64 5.11
N LEU A 89 -2.06 -20.48 5.15
CA LEU A 89 -1.60 -19.30 5.85
C LEU A 89 -2.56 -18.93 6.99
N PRO A 90 -2.03 -18.54 8.17
CA PRO A 90 -2.84 -17.96 9.25
C PRO A 90 -3.31 -16.53 8.91
N TRP A 91 -4.00 -15.91 9.86
CA TRP A 91 -4.34 -14.48 9.85
C TRP A 91 -5.25 -14.07 8.69
N ASN A 92 -6.30 -14.90 8.42
CA ASN A 92 -7.26 -14.69 7.33
C ASN A 92 -6.57 -14.42 5.97
N SER A 93 -5.61 -15.26 5.63
CA SER A 93 -4.75 -15.07 4.46
C SER A 93 -4.90 -16.22 3.46
N THR A 94 -4.83 -15.89 2.19
CA THR A 94 -4.83 -16.82 1.05
C THR A 94 -3.54 -16.63 0.26
N LEU A 95 -2.83 -17.71 -0.05
CA LEU A 95 -1.65 -17.65 -0.89
C LEU A 95 -2.04 -17.39 -2.34
N VAL A 96 -1.42 -16.40 -2.94
CA VAL A 96 -1.52 -16.11 -4.38
C VAL A 96 -0.44 -16.90 -5.11
N THR A 97 -0.88 -17.90 -5.89
CA THR A 97 -0.01 -18.70 -6.74
C THR A 97 -0.05 -18.23 -8.18
N GLY A 98 1.05 -18.38 -8.93
CA GLY A 98 1.14 -18.00 -10.33
C GLY A 98 1.45 -16.50 -10.54
N ASP A 99 0.89 -15.92 -11.61
CA ASP A 99 1.11 -14.52 -11.96
C ASP A 99 0.29 -13.57 -11.08
N PRO A 100 0.93 -12.73 -10.25
CA PRO A 100 0.22 -11.79 -9.39
C PRO A 100 -0.64 -10.78 -10.14
N THR A 101 -0.23 -10.39 -11.35
CA THR A 101 -0.97 -9.41 -12.14
C THR A 101 -2.27 -9.99 -12.68
N ALA A 102 -2.22 -11.23 -13.13
CA ALA A 102 -3.43 -11.96 -13.56
C ALA A 102 -4.39 -12.17 -12.37
N TYR A 103 -3.87 -12.57 -11.22
CA TYR A 103 -4.67 -12.76 -10.01
C TYR A 103 -5.37 -11.49 -9.56
N VAL A 104 -4.65 -10.36 -9.46
CA VAL A 104 -5.24 -9.09 -9.02
C VAL A 104 -6.26 -8.58 -10.05
N ARG A 105 -6.04 -8.80 -11.34
CA ARG A 105 -7.02 -8.46 -12.38
C ARG A 105 -8.33 -9.24 -12.18
N GLU A 106 -8.27 -10.53 -11.90
CA GLU A 106 -9.44 -11.36 -11.60
C GLU A 106 -10.11 -10.95 -10.28
N LEU A 107 -9.32 -10.66 -9.23
CA LEU A 107 -9.84 -10.20 -7.94
C LEU A 107 -10.64 -8.91 -8.08
N ARG A 108 -10.23 -8.01 -8.97
CA ARG A 108 -10.95 -6.74 -9.23
C ARG A 108 -12.31 -6.93 -9.88
N GLU A 109 -12.52 -8.04 -10.58
CA GLU A 109 -13.81 -8.36 -11.22
C GLU A 109 -14.78 -9.08 -10.26
N THR A 110 -14.33 -9.43 -9.06
CA THR A 110 -15.10 -10.25 -8.10
C THR A 110 -15.27 -9.54 -6.76
N GLY A 111 -16.42 -9.74 -6.11
CA GLY A 111 -16.69 -9.19 -4.78
C GLY A 111 -17.11 -7.72 -4.79
N GLU A 112 -17.07 -7.10 -3.62
CA GLU A 112 -17.48 -5.72 -3.38
C GLU A 112 -16.39 -4.98 -2.58
N GLY A 113 -16.50 -3.64 -2.53
CA GLY A 113 -15.54 -2.78 -1.83
C GLY A 113 -14.22 -2.62 -2.57
N ASP A 114 -13.31 -1.84 -2.00
CA ASP A 114 -12.01 -1.54 -2.58
C ASP A 114 -10.97 -2.60 -2.21
N ILE A 115 -9.88 -2.66 -2.96
CA ILE A 115 -8.72 -3.52 -2.73
C ILE A 115 -7.55 -2.62 -2.35
N ALA A 116 -6.96 -2.83 -1.16
CA ALA A 116 -5.71 -2.17 -0.80
C ALA A 116 -4.51 -3.02 -1.18
N VAL A 117 -3.54 -2.44 -1.86
CA VAL A 117 -2.20 -3.02 -2.04
C VAL A 117 -1.31 -2.46 -0.93
N ALA A 118 -1.16 -3.21 0.16
CA ALA A 118 -0.52 -2.72 1.38
C ALA A 118 1.02 -2.66 1.31
N GLY A 119 1.63 -3.34 0.36
CA GLY A 119 3.08 -3.41 0.20
C GLY A 119 3.55 -4.86 -0.02
N GLY A 120 4.86 -5.25 -0.11
CA GLY A 120 6.03 -4.42 -0.14
C GLY A 120 6.26 -3.63 -1.42
N ILE A 121 7.40 -2.98 -1.45
CA ILE A 121 7.81 -2.03 -2.49
C ILE A 121 7.68 -2.62 -3.89
N THR A 122 8.20 -3.81 -4.12
CA THR A 122 8.13 -4.50 -5.41
C THR A 122 6.70 -4.82 -5.82
N THR A 123 5.85 -5.25 -4.88
CA THR A 123 4.44 -5.56 -5.14
C THR A 123 3.68 -4.31 -5.59
N VAL A 124 3.79 -3.21 -4.85
CA VAL A 124 3.14 -1.93 -5.21
C VAL A 124 3.66 -1.43 -6.55
N ARG A 125 4.97 -1.40 -6.75
CA ARG A 125 5.60 -0.96 -8.01
C ARG A 125 5.08 -1.78 -9.20
N THR A 126 5.13 -3.10 -9.12
CA THR A 126 4.73 -4.00 -10.20
C THR A 126 3.26 -3.83 -10.55
N LEU A 127 2.38 -3.84 -9.56
CA LEU A 127 0.95 -3.71 -9.79
C LEU A 127 0.55 -2.31 -10.27
N PHE A 128 1.20 -1.26 -9.76
CA PHE A 128 0.95 0.10 -10.23
C PHE A 128 1.36 0.28 -11.69
N LEU A 129 2.57 -0.14 -12.07
CA LEU A 129 3.04 -0.03 -13.45
C LEU A 129 2.27 -0.92 -14.43
N ALA A 130 1.62 -1.97 -13.93
CA ALA A 130 0.71 -2.82 -14.71
C ALA A 130 -0.72 -2.24 -14.84
N GLY A 131 -0.99 -1.04 -14.28
CA GLY A 131 -2.32 -0.41 -14.30
C GLY A 131 -3.35 -1.10 -13.39
N LEU A 132 -2.89 -1.81 -12.38
CA LEU A 132 -3.74 -2.55 -11.43
C LEU A 132 -3.88 -1.84 -10.06
N ILE A 133 -3.36 -0.63 -9.94
CA ILE A 133 -3.61 0.29 -8.83
C ILE A 133 -4.13 1.58 -9.45
N ASP A 134 -5.39 1.89 -9.19
CA ASP A 134 -6.05 3.08 -9.75
C ASP A 134 -5.61 4.36 -9.05
N ARG A 135 -5.32 4.27 -7.75
CA ARG A 135 -4.94 5.41 -6.90
C ARG A 135 -3.74 5.06 -6.04
N LEU A 136 -2.59 5.65 -6.37
CA LEU A 136 -1.37 5.58 -5.55
C LEU A 136 -1.25 6.87 -4.74
N THR A 137 -1.45 6.77 -3.43
CA THR A 137 -1.30 7.89 -2.51
C THR A 137 0.07 7.84 -1.85
N LEU A 138 0.79 8.95 -1.92
CA LEU A 138 2.08 9.14 -1.29
C LEU A 138 1.97 10.27 -0.26
N THR A 139 2.09 9.95 1.02
CA THR A 139 2.29 10.95 2.06
C THR A 139 3.77 11.29 2.13
N THR A 140 4.14 12.39 1.49
CA THR A 140 5.53 12.85 1.42
C THR A 140 5.87 13.67 2.65
N HIS A 141 6.76 13.12 3.47
CA HIS A 141 7.26 13.76 4.68
C HIS A 141 8.41 14.73 4.34
N PRO A 142 8.55 15.86 5.06
CA PRO A 142 9.60 16.84 4.82
C PRO A 142 10.97 16.38 5.38
N VAL A 143 11.43 15.22 4.95
CA VAL A 143 12.66 14.57 5.39
C VAL A 143 13.44 14.02 4.21
N ILE A 144 14.77 14.11 4.27
CA ILE A 144 15.69 13.41 3.36
C ILE A 144 16.28 12.24 4.12
N VAL A 145 16.04 11.03 3.62
CA VAL A 145 16.53 9.77 4.21
C VAL A 145 17.78 9.33 3.44
N GLY A 146 18.86 9.08 4.16
CA GLY A 146 20.17 8.76 3.56
C GLY A 146 20.19 7.39 2.87
N GLU A 147 19.66 6.36 3.54
CA GLU A 147 19.65 4.98 3.07
C GLU A 147 18.20 4.45 3.05
N GLY A 148 17.94 3.47 2.18
CA GLY A 148 16.64 2.83 2.05
C GLY A 148 16.16 2.73 0.61
N ARG A 149 15.26 1.79 0.37
CA ARG A 149 14.73 1.52 -0.97
C ARG A 149 13.67 2.56 -1.34
N ARG A 150 13.72 2.97 -2.61
CA ARG A 150 12.73 3.86 -3.21
C ARG A 150 11.60 3.08 -3.86
N LEU A 151 10.40 3.67 -3.88
CA LEU A 151 9.28 3.07 -4.61
C LEU A 151 9.61 2.97 -6.11
N PHE A 152 10.12 4.04 -6.70
CA PHE A 152 10.59 4.07 -8.08
C PHE A 152 12.09 4.40 -8.09
N ASP A 153 12.87 3.47 -8.59
CA ASP A 153 14.33 3.58 -8.78
C ASP A 153 14.69 3.66 -10.27
N GLU A 154 15.98 3.65 -10.59
CA GLU A 154 16.47 3.75 -11.96
C GLU A 154 16.07 2.59 -12.87
N SER A 155 15.53 1.49 -12.35
CA SER A 155 15.02 0.37 -13.14
C SER A 155 13.67 0.68 -13.80
N VAL A 156 12.97 1.71 -13.29
CA VAL A 156 11.65 2.10 -13.81
C VAL A 156 11.82 3.06 -14.99
N PRO A 157 11.26 2.75 -16.17
CA PRO A 157 11.31 3.64 -17.31
C PRO A 157 10.53 4.94 -17.03
N THR A 158 10.84 6.00 -17.76
CA THR A 158 10.07 7.24 -17.69
C THR A 158 8.59 6.97 -17.89
N THR A 159 7.80 7.15 -16.87
CA THR A 159 6.36 6.88 -16.85
C THR A 159 5.60 8.16 -16.51
N ARG A 160 4.54 8.46 -17.26
CA ARG A 160 3.72 9.65 -17.04
C ARG A 160 2.57 9.32 -16.08
N LEU A 161 2.37 10.18 -15.10
CA LEU A 161 1.30 10.07 -14.11
C LEU A 161 0.32 11.23 -14.26
N THR A 162 -0.90 11.02 -13.79
CA THR A 162 -1.91 12.06 -13.59
C THR A 162 -2.04 12.31 -12.10
N LEU A 163 -1.92 13.56 -11.66
CA LEU A 163 -2.26 13.95 -10.30
C LEU A 163 -3.78 13.95 -10.17
N LEU A 164 -4.29 13.09 -9.29
CA LEU A 164 -5.74 12.92 -9.05
C LEU A 164 -6.22 13.75 -7.88
N ASP A 165 -5.38 13.92 -6.84
CA ASP A 165 -5.71 14.67 -5.65
C ASP A 165 -4.45 15.15 -4.94
N SER A 166 -4.56 16.23 -4.14
CA SER A 166 -3.48 16.77 -3.34
C SER A 166 -3.99 17.47 -2.08
N ALA A 167 -3.31 17.24 -0.96
CA ALA A 167 -3.56 17.93 0.29
C ALA A 167 -2.26 18.22 1.02
N ARG A 168 -2.31 19.17 1.96
CA ARG A 168 -1.21 19.46 2.90
C ARG A 168 -1.72 19.27 4.32
N THR A 169 -0.94 18.59 5.15
CA THR A 169 -1.22 18.46 6.58
C THR A 169 -0.63 19.64 7.38
N SER A 170 -1.14 19.86 8.58
CA SER A 170 -0.62 20.86 9.51
C SER A 170 0.81 20.58 9.96
N THR A 171 1.23 19.30 9.92
CA THR A 171 2.59 18.84 10.21
C THR A 171 3.56 19.07 9.05
N GLY A 172 3.06 19.53 7.90
CA GLY A 172 3.88 19.88 6.73
C GLY A 172 4.04 18.77 5.70
N ASN A 173 3.34 17.64 5.85
CA ASN A 173 3.33 16.59 4.85
C ASN A 173 2.52 16.99 3.63
N MET A 174 2.91 16.49 2.46
CA MET A 174 2.13 16.56 1.23
C MET A 174 1.53 15.18 0.92
N VAL A 175 0.22 15.11 0.89
CA VAL A 175 -0.51 13.90 0.49
C VAL A 175 -0.87 14.03 -0.98
N LEU A 176 -0.27 13.21 -1.83
CA LEU A 176 -0.42 13.30 -3.29
C LEU A 176 -0.94 11.96 -3.82
N THR A 177 -2.06 11.98 -4.53
CA THR A 177 -2.64 10.79 -5.14
C THR A 177 -2.46 10.83 -6.65
N TYR A 178 -1.88 9.77 -7.20
CA TYR A 178 -1.59 9.62 -8.61
C TYR A 178 -2.28 8.40 -9.22
N GLY A 179 -2.59 8.51 -10.51
CA GLY A 179 -2.91 7.40 -11.39
C GLY A 179 -1.91 7.32 -12.54
N LEU A 180 -1.85 6.19 -13.23
CA LEU A 180 -1.15 6.13 -14.50
C LEU A 180 -1.87 7.01 -15.52
N ARG A 181 -1.09 7.74 -16.31
CA ARG A 181 -1.64 8.47 -17.44
C ARG A 181 -1.94 7.48 -18.57
N GLU A 182 -3.16 7.49 -19.05
CA GLU A 182 -3.51 6.74 -20.25
C GLU A 182 -2.64 7.20 -21.43
N ALA A 183 -2.22 6.26 -22.25
CA ALA A 183 -1.53 6.58 -23.50
C ALA A 183 -2.56 7.20 -24.46
N ASP A 184 -2.22 8.35 -25.03
CA ASP A 184 -3.01 9.01 -26.06
C ASP A 184 -3.11 8.13 -27.32
#